data_ea2076725d87920a8f83992450f50430
#
_entry.id   ea2076725d87920a8f83992450f50430
#
_cell.length_a   1.000
_cell.length_b   1.000
_cell.length_c   1.000
_cell.angle_alpha   90.00
_cell.angle_beta   90.00
_cell.angle_gamma   90.00
#
_symmetry.space_group_name_H-M   'P 1'
#
loop_
_entity.id
_entity.type
_entity.pdbx_description
1 polymer ?
#
loop_
_entity_poly.entity_id
_entity_poly.type
_entity_poly.pdbx_seq_one_letter_code
_entity_poly.pdbx_strand_id
1 'polypeptide(L)'
;ICSLMEKDQGKIKITVEGMTCANCASGIKKHLINKGLDNVNVNFSTGEASCTINEKQTKNQIENIIKKLGYTIVSVKNNDKKGLSKVERYFYFTLFFTLPLFSHMFFPKGSIIQNPLLQFMLCLPVYIIGISYFGKSAWSSIKTGIPNMDVLIFTGSSAAFFYSIYGWLINYGTPAVHHYLFFETSATIITLVLLG
;
A
#
# COMPACT_ATOMS: atom_id res chain seq x y z
N ILE A 1 42.53 13.87 31.55
CA ILE A 1 42.28 13.21 30.26
C ILE A 1 41.22 12.17 30.54
N CYS A 2 39.96 12.58 30.47
CA CYS A 2 38.81 11.71 30.69
C CYS A 2 38.29 11.34 29.30
N SER A 3 38.55 10.09 28.87
CA SER A 3 38.07 9.50 27.68
C SER A 3 36.55 9.34 27.78
N LEU A 4 35.81 10.07 26.96
CA LEU A 4 34.39 9.90 26.76
C LEU A 4 34.14 8.53 26.06
N MET A 5 33.91 7.51 26.87
CA MET A 5 33.24 6.28 26.41
C MET A 5 31.76 6.63 26.28
N GLU A 6 31.35 7.01 25.08
CA GLU A 6 29.95 7.11 24.67
C GLU A 6 29.37 5.70 24.68
N LYS A 7 28.75 5.34 25.79
CA LYS A 7 27.92 4.14 25.93
C LYS A 7 26.78 4.26 24.93
N ASP A 8 26.83 3.50 23.86
CA ASP A 8 25.75 3.31 22.89
C ASP A 8 24.59 2.63 23.63
N GLN A 9 23.83 3.45 24.40
CA GLN A 9 22.72 2.99 25.22
C GLN A 9 21.60 2.56 24.28
N GLY A 10 21.52 1.25 23.97
CA GLY A 10 20.27 0.59 23.60
C GLY A 10 19.53 1.12 22.36
N LYS A 11 20.20 1.80 21.42
CA LYS A 11 19.57 2.28 20.20
C LYS A 11 19.33 1.13 19.25
N ILE A 12 18.06 0.78 19.04
CA ILE A 12 17.67 -0.26 18.08
C ILE A 12 17.21 0.42 16.78
N LYS A 13 17.70 -0.13 15.66
CA LYS A 13 17.18 0.17 14.32
C LYS A 13 16.41 -1.03 13.79
N ILE A 14 15.21 -0.79 13.29
CA ILE A 14 14.31 -1.80 12.74
C ILE A 14 13.87 -1.32 11.37
N THR A 15 13.97 -2.18 10.35
CA THR A 15 13.45 -1.90 9.03
C THR A 15 11.99 -2.34 8.97
N VAL A 16 11.10 -1.41 8.62
CA VAL A 16 9.65 -1.58 8.55
C VAL A 16 9.21 -1.47 7.11
N GLU A 17 8.62 -2.52 6.55
CA GLU A 17 7.98 -2.50 5.24
C GLU A 17 6.51 -2.11 5.35
N GLY A 18 6.00 -1.43 4.31
CA GLY A 18 4.60 -1.01 4.24
C GLY A 18 4.36 0.44 4.68
N MET A 19 5.42 1.19 4.98
CA MET A 19 5.32 2.64 5.19
C MET A 19 5.31 3.36 3.84
N THR A 20 4.13 3.69 3.35
CA THR A 20 3.94 4.33 2.03
C THR A 20 3.88 5.85 2.10
N CYS A 21 3.78 6.44 3.29
CA CYS A 21 3.64 7.90 3.44
C CYS A 21 4.12 8.42 4.81
N ALA A 22 4.31 9.75 4.89
CA ALA A 22 4.71 10.43 6.12
C ALA A 22 3.72 10.22 7.29
N ASN A 23 2.42 10.07 6.99
CA ASN A 23 1.40 9.80 8.00
C ASN A 23 1.58 8.41 8.63
N CYS A 24 1.99 7.41 7.85
CA CYS A 24 2.33 6.08 8.34
C CYS A 24 3.49 6.14 9.35
N ALA A 25 4.56 6.85 9.00
CA ALA A 25 5.70 7.05 9.89
C ALA A 25 5.32 7.81 11.17
N SER A 26 4.50 8.85 11.05
CA SER A 26 3.98 9.61 12.20
C SER A 26 3.09 8.76 13.11
N GLY A 27 2.25 7.88 12.53
CA GLY A 27 1.42 6.93 13.27
C GLY A 27 2.25 5.95 14.08
N ILE A 28 3.26 5.32 13.47
CA ILE A 28 4.19 4.42 14.15
C ILE A 28 4.91 5.16 15.27
N LYS A 29 5.44 6.36 14.99
CA LYS A 29 6.13 7.19 15.99
C LYS A 29 5.26 7.46 17.21
N LYS A 30 4.02 7.93 17.01
CA LYS A 30 3.06 8.20 18.10
C LYS A 30 2.76 6.96 18.93
N HIS A 31 2.56 5.80 18.29
CA HIS A 31 2.28 4.56 19.00
C HIS A 31 3.46 4.07 19.84
N LEU A 32 4.67 4.18 19.32
CA LEU A 32 5.89 3.81 20.05
C LEU A 32 6.13 4.75 21.26
N ILE A 33 5.90 6.06 21.09
CA ILE A 33 5.98 7.03 22.20
C ILE A 33 4.91 6.74 23.25
N ASN A 34 3.68 6.46 22.87
CA ASN A 34 2.58 6.12 23.79
C ASN A 34 2.85 4.82 24.57
N LYS A 35 3.72 3.96 24.08
CA LYS A 35 4.20 2.75 24.78
C LYS A 35 5.45 2.98 25.63
N GLY A 36 5.85 4.24 25.80
CA GLY A 36 6.96 4.63 26.68
C GLY A 36 8.35 4.42 26.09
N LEU A 37 8.47 4.46 24.76
CA LEU A 37 9.77 4.44 24.08
C LEU A 37 10.28 5.85 23.88
N ASP A 38 11.57 6.06 24.18
CA ASP A 38 12.23 7.34 24.06
C ASP A 38 13.02 7.46 22.74
N ASN A 39 13.29 8.69 22.30
CA ASN A 39 14.08 9.02 21.10
C ASN A 39 13.59 8.30 19.83
N VAL A 40 12.27 8.16 19.69
CA VAL A 40 11.68 7.48 18.52
C VAL A 40 11.83 8.35 17.29
N ASN A 41 12.55 7.85 16.30
CA ASN A 41 12.65 8.44 14.97
C ASN A 41 12.23 7.40 13.91
N VAL A 42 11.31 7.80 13.04
CA VAL A 42 10.78 6.94 11.97
C VAL A 42 10.89 7.69 10.66
N ASN A 43 11.59 7.10 9.70
CA ASN A 43 11.78 7.65 8.37
C ASN A 43 11.07 6.75 7.34
N PHE A 44 10.05 7.28 6.67
CA PHE A 44 9.30 6.53 5.67
C PHE A 44 10.08 6.31 4.36
N SER A 45 11.00 7.23 4.00
CA SER A 45 11.78 7.11 2.76
C SER A 45 12.82 6.00 2.83
N THR A 46 13.40 5.75 4.02
CA THR A 46 14.37 4.66 4.22
C THR A 46 13.72 3.40 4.78
N GLY A 47 12.46 3.47 5.18
CA GLY A 47 11.78 2.37 5.86
C GLY A 47 12.33 2.09 7.27
N GLU A 48 13.12 2.99 7.88
CA GLU A 48 13.77 2.75 9.15
C GLU A 48 13.02 3.37 10.32
N ALA A 49 12.84 2.60 11.38
CA ALA A 49 12.42 3.06 12.69
C ALA A 49 13.56 2.85 13.69
N SER A 50 13.95 3.91 14.40
CA SER A 50 14.96 3.86 15.46
C SER A 50 14.36 4.36 16.77
N CYS A 51 14.69 3.68 17.87
CA CYS A 51 14.27 4.07 19.21
C CYS A 51 15.32 3.64 20.24
N THR A 52 15.30 4.28 21.40
CA THR A 52 16.11 3.89 22.56
C THR A 52 15.28 2.95 23.44
N ILE A 53 15.86 1.81 23.79
CA ILE A 53 15.24 0.81 24.67
C ILE A 53 15.65 1.10 26.09
N ASN A 54 14.68 1.16 27.00
CA ASN A 54 14.89 1.10 28.43
C ASN A 54 14.98 -0.35 28.89
N GLU A 55 15.67 -0.63 30.00
CA GLU A 55 15.94 -2.00 30.54
C GLU A 55 14.68 -2.88 30.71
N LYS A 56 13.49 -2.29 30.69
CA LYS A 56 12.19 -2.99 30.84
C LYS A 56 11.56 -3.42 29.51
N GLN A 57 12.14 -3.07 28.35
CA GLN A 57 11.51 -3.30 27.03
C GLN A 57 12.40 -4.15 26.14
N THR A 58 11.84 -5.23 25.65
CA THR A 58 12.55 -6.18 24.78
C THR A 58 12.26 -5.87 23.31
N LYS A 59 13.25 -6.06 22.42
CA LYS A 59 13.10 -5.94 20.96
C LYS A 59 11.84 -6.63 20.43
N ASN A 60 11.51 -7.81 20.95
CA ASN A 60 10.32 -8.58 20.58
C ASN A 60 8.99 -7.85 20.88
N GLN A 61 8.95 -7.01 21.92
CA GLN A 61 7.75 -6.22 22.23
C GLN A 61 7.55 -5.11 21.19
N ILE A 62 8.62 -4.45 20.77
CA ILE A 62 8.57 -3.40 19.74
C ILE A 62 8.13 -4.02 18.40
N GLU A 63 8.67 -5.19 18.06
CA GLU A 63 8.27 -5.93 16.86
C GLU A 63 6.77 -6.29 16.88
N ASN A 64 6.25 -6.73 18.01
CA ASN A 64 4.84 -7.06 18.16
C ASN A 64 3.93 -5.82 18.06
N ILE A 65 4.38 -4.66 18.56
CA ILE A 65 3.64 -3.39 18.43
C ILE A 65 3.53 -3.01 16.96
N ILE A 66 4.63 -3.03 16.22
CA ILE A 66 4.69 -2.67 14.80
C ILE A 66 3.84 -3.66 13.95
N LYS A 67 3.91 -4.95 14.25
CA LYS A 67 3.06 -5.97 13.59
C LYS A 67 1.56 -5.76 13.86
N LYS A 68 1.18 -5.39 15.09
CA LYS A 68 -0.23 -5.08 15.42
C LYS A 68 -0.76 -3.86 14.67
N LEU A 69 0.10 -2.93 14.28
CA LEU A 69 -0.24 -1.78 13.45
C LEU A 69 -0.39 -2.15 11.96
N GLY A 70 -0.17 -3.42 11.58
CA GLY A 70 -0.32 -3.91 10.22
C GLY A 70 0.94 -3.78 9.35
N TYR A 71 2.07 -3.37 9.93
CA TYR A 71 3.35 -3.26 9.22
C TYR A 71 4.18 -4.55 9.34
N THR A 72 4.99 -4.80 8.32
CA THR A 72 5.91 -5.97 8.31
C THR A 72 7.32 -5.51 8.70
N ILE A 73 7.95 -6.27 9.59
CA ILE A 73 9.33 -6.00 10.00
C ILE A 73 10.26 -6.88 9.17
N VAL A 74 11.23 -6.25 8.53
CA VAL A 74 12.32 -6.93 7.83
C VAL A 74 13.54 -6.88 8.74
N SER A 75 13.91 -8.03 9.29
CA SER A 75 15.19 -8.16 9.97
C SER A 75 16.31 -7.86 8.97
N VAL A 76 17.21 -6.93 9.31
CA VAL A 76 18.37 -6.59 8.49
C VAL A 76 19.26 -7.85 8.36
N LYS A 77 18.92 -8.72 7.43
CA LYS A 77 19.88 -9.61 6.80
C LYS A 77 20.36 -8.90 5.53
N ASN A 78 21.62 -8.51 5.51
CA ASN A 78 22.33 -8.14 4.30
C ASN A 78 21.98 -9.13 3.18
N ASN A 79 21.12 -8.70 2.30
CA ASN A 79 20.92 -9.39 1.04
C ASN A 79 21.04 -8.35 -0.07
N ASP A 80 22.29 -8.18 -0.51
CA ASP A 80 22.61 -7.76 -1.88
C ASP A 80 22.05 -8.81 -2.86
N LYS A 81 20.75 -8.89 -2.96
CA LYS A 81 20.08 -9.54 -4.09
C LYS A 81 19.42 -8.42 -4.88
N LYS A 82 20.09 -8.00 -5.97
CA LYS A 82 19.53 -7.29 -7.14
C LYS A 82 18.39 -8.14 -7.76
N GLY A 83 17.29 -8.30 -7.06
CA GLY A 83 16.03 -8.80 -7.59
C GLY A 83 15.02 -7.66 -7.49
N LEU A 84 14.19 -7.49 -8.51
CA LEU A 84 13.06 -6.56 -8.47
C LEU A 84 12.33 -6.70 -7.13
N SER A 85 12.08 -5.58 -6.47
CA SER A 85 11.33 -5.58 -5.22
C SER A 85 9.92 -6.18 -5.49
N LYS A 86 9.27 -6.71 -4.47
CA LYS A 86 7.92 -7.27 -4.64
C LYS A 86 6.96 -6.25 -5.24
N VAL A 87 7.13 -4.98 -4.89
CA VAL A 87 6.31 -3.86 -5.38
C VAL A 87 6.54 -3.60 -6.86
N GLU A 88 7.80 -3.57 -7.30
CA GLU A 88 8.13 -3.41 -8.73
C GLU A 88 7.53 -4.53 -9.59
N ARG A 89 7.57 -5.77 -9.10
CA ARG A 89 6.97 -6.90 -9.81
C ARG A 89 5.45 -6.76 -9.92
N TYR A 90 4.78 -6.32 -8.85
CA TYR A 90 3.33 -6.02 -8.88
C TYR A 90 3.03 -4.86 -9.83
N PHE A 91 3.86 -3.82 -9.82
CA PHE A 91 3.71 -2.68 -10.72
C PHE A 91 3.78 -3.10 -12.21
N TYR A 92 4.83 -3.83 -12.62
CA TYR A 92 4.93 -4.28 -14.00
C TYR A 92 3.77 -5.19 -14.42
N PHE A 93 3.32 -6.05 -13.50
CA PHE A 93 2.17 -6.91 -13.76
C PHE A 93 0.88 -6.09 -13.93
N THR A 94 0.60 -5.17 -13.01
CA THR A 94 -0.60 -4.31 -13.10
C THR A 94 -0.53 -3.38 -14.31
N LEU A 95 0.64 -2.85 -14.65
CA LEU A 95 0.86 -2.01 -15.82
C LEU A 95 0.49 -2.75 -17.12
N PHE A 96 0.91 -4.02 -17.24
CA PHE A 96 0.59 -4.84 -18.40
C PHE A 96 -0.93 -4.97 -18.65
N PHE A 97 -1.73 -5.11 -17.60
CA PHE A 97 -3.19 -5.17 -17.69
C PHE A 97 -3.86 -3.81 -17.81
N THR A 98 -3.26 -2.77 -17.23
CA THR A 98 -3.84 -1.40 -17.24
C THR A 98 -3.61 -0.70 -18.58
N LEU A 99 -2.49 -0.96 -19.28
CA LEU A 99 -2.21 -0.37 -20.59
C LEU A 99 -3.33 -0.62 -21.62
N PRO A 100 -3.79 -1.87 -21.86
CA PRO A 100 -4.89 -2.11 -22.79
C PRO A 100 -6.21 -1.49 -22.30
N LEU A 101 -6.46 -1.47 -20.98
CA LEU A 101 -7.63 -0.78 -20.43
C LEU A 101 -7.60 0.73 -20.73
N PHE A 102 -6.43 1.37 -20.58
CA PHE A 102 -6.26 2.80 -20.86
C PHE A 102 -6.33 3.09 -22.36
N SER A 103 -5.83 2.19 -23.20
CA SER A 103 -5.84 2.35 -24.66
C SER A 103 -7.25 2.39 -25.25
N HIS A 104 -8.26 1.80 -24.55
CA HIS A 104 -9.65 1.80 -25.02
C HIS A 104 -10.18 3.23 -25.24
N MET A 105 -9.65 4.22 -24.52
CA MET A 105 -10.03 5.62 -24.65
C MET A 105 -9.65 6.21 -26.02
N PHE A 106 -8.60 5.65 -26.67
CA PHE A 106 -8.09 6.13 -27.97
C PHE A 106 -8.69 5.41 -29.17
N PHE A 107 -9.38 4.29 -28.96
CA PHE A 107 -9.98 3.51 -30.05
C PHE A 107 -11.42 3.94 -30.35
N PRO A 108 -11.88 3.89 -31.64
CA PRO A 108 -13.23 4.29 -32.02
C PRO A 108 -14.28 3.39 -31.37
N LYS A 109 -15.47 3.96 -31.16
CA LYS A 109 -16.64 3.27 -30.60
C LYS A 109 -16.98 2.03 -31.44
N GLY A 110 -17.14 0.88 -30.78
CA GLY A 110 -17.43 -0.41 -31.43
C GLY A 110 -16.27 -1.39 -31.46
N SER A 111 -15.09 -1.03 -30.94
CA SER A 111 -13.97 -1.95 -30.82
C SER A 111 -14.24 -3.05 -29.79
N ILE A 112 -13.67 -4.25 -30.01
CA ILE A 112 -13.77 -5.40 -29.08
C ILE A 112 -13.31 -5.03 -27.66
N ILE A 113 -12.36 -4.07 -27.54
CA ILE A 113 -11.81 -3.57 -26.26
C ILE A 113 -12.88 -2.83 -25.42
N GLN A 114 -13.95 -2.34 -26.04
CA GLN A 114 -15.06 -1.69 -25.34
C GLN A 114 -16.07 -2.68 -24.73
N ASN A 115 -15.89 -3.97 -24.95
CA ASN A 115 -16.75 -4.97 -24.35
C ASN A 115 -16.60 -4.92 -22.80
N PRO A 116 -17.72 -4.70 -22.06
CA PRO A 116 -17.68 -4.60 -20.60
C PRO A 116 -17.08 -5.83 -19.91
N LEU A 117 -17.33 -7.01 -20.49
CA LEU A 117 -16.78 -8.27 -19.97
C LEU A 117 -15.26 -8.32 -20.10
N LEU A 118 -14.70 -7.85 -21.22
CA LEU A 118 -13.26 -7.80 -21.42
C LEU A 118 -12.59 -6.80 -20.46
N GLN A 119 -13.20 -5.63 -20.26
CA GLN A 119 -12.71 -4.63 -19.31
C GLN A 119 -12.74 -5.17 -17.89
N PHE A 120 -13.80 -5.87 -17.50
CA PHE A 120 -13.89 -6.52 -16.20
C PHE A 120 -12.79 -7.57 -16.02
N MET A 121 -12.58 -8.46 -17.02
CA MET A 121 -11.55 -9.50 -16.97
C MET A 121 -10.13 -8.93 -16.84
N LEU A 122 -9.86 -7.80 -17.50
CA LEU A 122 -8.56 -7.11 -17.42
C LEU A 122 -8.39 -6.37 -16.08
N CYS A 123 -9.45 -5.77 -15.55
CA CYS A 123 -9.41 -5.04 -14.30
C CYS A 123 -9.30 -5.98 -13.08
N LEU A 124 -9.91 -7.16 -13.13
CA LEU A 124 -10.02 -8.08 -11.99
C LEU A 124 -8.67 -8.47 -11.39
N PRO A 125 -7.63 -8.90 -12.15
CA PRO A 125 -6.34 -9.24 -11.58
C PRO A 125 -5.64 -8.03 -10.95
N VAL A 126 -5.77 -6.83 -11.54
CA VAL A 126 -5.24 -5.58 -11.00
C VAL A 126 -5.92 -5.27 -9.66
N TYR A 127 -7.24 -5.40 -9.60
CA TYR A 127 -8.03 -5.15 -8.41
C TYR A 127 -7.70 -6.12 -7.26
N ILE A 128 -7.51 -7.42 -7.55
CA ILE A 128 -7.09 -8.42 -6.55
C ILE A 128 -5.72 -8.07 -5.94
N ILE A 129 -4.77 -7.65 -6.78
CA ILE A 129 -3.46 -7.20 -6.29
C ILE A 129 -3.62 -5.95 -5.42
N GLY A 130 -4.41 -4.97 -5.86
CA GLY A 130 -4.69 -3.75 -5.11
C GLY A 130 -5.28 -4.03 -3.73
N ILE A 131 -6.31 -4.87 -3.64
CA ILE A 131 -6.90 -5.29 -2.35
C ILE A 131 -5.87 -6.01 -1.48
N SER A 132 -5.08 -6.91 -2.06
CA SER A 132 -4.10 -7.69 -1.29
C SER A 132 -3.00 -6.82 -0.70
N TYR A 133 -2.60 -5.76 -1.43
CA TYR A 133 -1.53 -4.86 -1.03
C TYR A 133 -2.04 -3.73 -0.11
N PHE A 134 -3.05 -2.99 -0.55
CA PHE A 134 -3.57 -1.82 0.18
C PHE A 134 -4.63 -2.19 1.22
N GLY A 135 -5.40 -3.26 1.02
CA GLY A 135 -6.52 -3.62 1.89
C GLY A 135 -6.09 -3.97 3.31
N LYS A 136 -4.96 -4.64 3.51
CA LYS A 136 -4.43 -4.95 4.85
C LYS A 136 -4.06 -3.68 5.62
N SER A 137 -3.38 -2.76 4.97
CA SER A 137 -2.97 -1.47 5.56
C SER A 137 -4.19 -0.59 5.83
N ALA A 138 -5.12 -0.49 4.87
CA ALA A 138 -6.37 0.26 5.01
C ALA A 138 -7.22 -0.27 6.18
N TRP A 139 -7.40 -1.59 6.29
CA TRP A 139 -8.15 -2.21 7.38
C TRP A 139 -7.54 -1.94 8.76
N SER A 140 -6.21 -2.07 8.86
CA SER A 140 -5.49 -1.75 10.08
C SER A 140 -5.64 -0.28 10.48
N SER A 141 -5.55 0.62 9.51
CA SER A 141 -5.68 2.07 9.71
C SER A 141 -7.07 2.48 10.17
N ILE A 142 -8.11 1.86 9.63
CA ILE A 142 -9.50 2.07 10.08
C ILE A 142 -9.66 1.63 11.54
N LYS A 143 -9.13 0.46 11.91
CA LYS A 143 -9.21 -0.06 13.28
C LYS A 143 -8.46 0.79 14.30
N THR A 144 -7.34 1.40 13.90
CA THR A 144 -6.53 2.24 14.80
C THR A 144 -7.02 3.69 14.83
N GLY A 145 -8.01 4.07 14.02
CA GLY A 145 -8.54 5.43 13.93
C GLY A 145 -7.55 6.44 13.31
N ILE A 146 -6.49 5.98 12.65
CA ILE A 146 -5.50 6.82 11.97
C ILE A 146 -5.61 6.57 10.47
N PRO A 147 -6.51 7.30 9.76
CA PRO A 147 -6.67 7.11 8.32
C PRO A 147 -5.35 7.46 7.60
N ASN A 148 -4.95 6.59 6.71
CA ASN A 148 -3.78 6.76 5.85
C ASN A 148 -4.19 6.84 4.38
N MET A 149 -3.21 7.13 3.51
CA MET A 149 -3.43 7.20 2.07
C MET A 149 -3.99 5.89 1.48
N ASP A 150 -3.63 4.74 2.06
CA ASP A 150 -4.08 3.43 1.60
C ASP A 150 -5.60 3.24 1.77
N VAL A 151 -6.20 3.86 2.79
CA VAL A 151 -7.67 3.87 2.99
C VAL A 151 -8.35 4.60 1.84
N LEU A 152 -7.80 5.75 1.42
CA LEU A 152 -8.37 6.54 0.33
C LEU A 152 -8.27 5.79 -1.00
N ILE A 153 -7.11 5.17 -1.27
CA ILE A 153 -6.87 4.38 -2.48
C ILE A 153 -7.81 3.17 -2.52
N PHE A 154 -7.88 2.44 -1.41
CA PHE A 154 -8.74 1.26 -1.28
C PHE A 154 -10.21 1.61 -1.48
N THR A 155 -10.72 2.65 -0.82
CA THR A 155 -12.13 3.07 -0.95
C THR A 155 -12.43 3.62 -2.34
N GLY A 156 -11.56 4.46 -2.92
CA GLY A 156 -11.76 5.04 -4.25
C GLY A 156 -11.73 3.99 -5.36
N SER A 157 -10.73 3.10 -5.35
CA SER A 157 -10.64 2.02 -6.35
C SER A 157 -11.77 1.01 -6.21
N SER A 158 -12.19 0.68 -4.98
CA SER A 158 -13.33 -0.22 -4.73
C SER A 158 -14.66 0.41 -5.17
N ALA A 159 -14.86 1.70 -4.88
CA ALA A 159 -16.06 2.41 -5.32
C ALA A 159 -16.18 2.41 -6.85
N ALA A 160 -15.09 2.72 -7.58
CA ALA A 160 -15.07 2.69 -9.04
C ALA A 160 -15.35 1.29 -9.59
N PHE A 161 -14.75 0.26 -8.99
CA PHE A 161 -14.93 -1.14 -9.40
C PHE A 161 -16.37 -1.62 -9.20
N PHE A 162 -16.94 -1.44 -8.01
CA PHE A 162 -18.32 -1.88 -7.71
C PHE A 162 -19.35 -1.05 -8.47
N TYR A 163 -19.13 0.25 -8.64
CA TYR A 163 -20.01 1.11 -9.44
C TYR A 163 -20.05 0.64 -10.90
N SER A 164 -18.92 0.22 -11.46
CA SER A 164 -18.86 -0.32 -12.82
C SER A 164 -19.62 -1.64 -12.96
N ILE A 165 -19.50 -2.53 -11.96
CA ILE A 165 -20.29 -3.79 -11.95
C ILE A 165 -21.78 -3.47 -11.88
N TYR A 166 -22.20 -2.56 -10.98
CA TYR A 166 -23.59 -2.16 -10.83
C TYR A 166 -24.13 -1.55 -12.12
N GLY A 167 -23.38 -0.63 -12.75
CA GLY A 167 -23.75 0.00 -14.00
C GLY A 167 -23.87 -0.99 -15.16
N TRP A 168 -22.95 -1.97 -15.21
CA TRP A 168 -23.01 -3.05 -16.21
C TRP A 168 -24.24 -3.95 -16.03
N LEU A 169 -24.58 -4.33 -14.81
CA LEU A 169 -25.73 -5.20 -14.53
C LEU A 169 -27.07 -4.52 -14.87
N ILE A 170 -27.24 -3.23 -14.53
CA ILE A 170 -28.50 -2.51 -14.78
C ILE A 170 -28.68 -2.15 -16.25
N ASN A 171 -27.59 -1.80 -16.95
CA ASN A 171 -27.64 -1.35 -18.33
C ASN A 171 -27.22 -2.45 -19.33
N TYR A 172 -27.31 -3.71 -18.94
CA TYR A 172 -26.93 -4.82 -19.78
C TYR A 172 -27.67 -4.80 -21.12
N GLY A 173 -26.92 -4.86 -22.24
CA GLY A 173 -27.51 -4.85 -23.58
C GLY A 173 -27.91 -3.47 -24.12
N THR A 174 -27.72 -2.38 -23.36
CA THR A 174 -28.01 -1.01 -23.82
C THR A 174 -26.70 -0.24 -24.14
N PRO A 175 -26.71 0.70 -25.11
CA PRO A 175 -25.55 1.56 -25.37
C PRO A 175 -25.14 2.43 -24.19
N ALA A 176 -26.05 2.67 -23.24
CA ALA A 176 -25.80 3.46 -22.04
C ALA A 176 -24.79 2.82 -21.08
N VAL A 177 -24.53 1.51 -21.20
CA VAL A 177 -23.58 0.79 -20.33
C VAL A 177 -22.20 1.45 -20.28
N HIS A 178 -21.73 2.00 -21.40
CA HIS A 178 -20.40 2.62 -21.51
C HIS A 178 -20.21 3.85 -20.63
N HIS A 179 -21.29 4.54 -20.22
CA HIS A 179 -21.23 5.69 -19.32
C HIS A 179 -21.02 5.30 -17.86
N TYR A 180 -21.19 4.04 -17.52
CA TYR A 180 -21.08 3.52 -16.14
C TYR A 180 -19.83 2.66 -15.93
N LEU A 181 -19.01 2.46 -16.97
CA LEU A 181 -17.80 1.66 -16.87
C LEU A 181 -16.61 2.52 -16.45
N PHE A 182 -16.16 2.33 -15.21
CA PHE A 182 -14.99 2.98 -14.61
C PHE A 182 -13.91 1.94 -14.20
N PHE A 183 -13.88 0.79 -14.86
CA PHE A 183 -12.88 -0.25 -14.59
C PHE A 183 -11.45 0.25 -14.82
N GLU A 184 -11.26 1.07 -15.87
CA GLU A 184 -9.99 1.73 -16.18
C GLU A 184 -9.53 2.66 -15.04
N THR A 185 -10.46 3.42 -14.44
CA THR A 185 -10.16 4.34 -13.32
C THR A 185 -9.67 3.56 -12.10
N SER A 186 -10.37 2.46 -11.75
CA SER A 186 -9.96 1.59 -10.65
C SER A 186 -8.55 1.01 -10.88
N ALA A 187 -8.29 0.47 -12.06
CA ALA A 187 -7.00 -0.12 -12.41
C ALA A 187 -5.87 0.92 -12.45
N THR A 188 -6.16 2.12 -12.99
CA THR A 188 -5.20 3.21 -13.10
C THR A 188 -4.79 3.74 -11.72
N ILE A 189 -5.74 3.94 -10.80
CA ILE A 189 -5.45 4.38 -9.42
C ILE A 189 -4.49 3.39 -8.75
N ILE A 190 -4.78 2.08 -8.81
CA ILE A 190 -3.95 1.03 -8.20
C ILE A 190 -2.55 1.03 -8.81
N THR A 191 -2.46 1.09 -10.14
CA THR A 191 -1.17 1.01 -10.86
C THR A 191 -0.30 2.22 -10.62
N LEU A 192 -0.88 3.45 -10.63
CA LEU A 192 -0.12 4.68 -10.37
C LEU A 192 0.41 4.73 -8.94
N VAL A 193 -0.36 4.25 -7.98
CA VAL A 193 0.11 4.25 -6.58
C VAL A 193 1.18 3.19 -6.33
N LEU A 194 1.19 2.09 -7.08
CA LEU A 194 2.28 1.10 -7.03
C LEU A 194 3.59 1.63 -7.66
N LEU A 195 3.52 2.70 -8.47
CA LEU A 195 4.71 3.36 -9.04
C LEU A 195 5.44 4.23 -8.02
N GLY A 196 4.73 4.91 -7.11
CA GLY A 196 5.26 5.90 -6.16
C GLY A 196 5.33 5.44 -4.74
#